data_b0b4b54a7aff75eae4429baf99eb5a73
#
_entry.id   b0b4b54a7aff75eae4429baf99eb5a73
#
_cell.length_a   1.000
_cell.length_b   1.000
_cell.length_c   1.000
_cell.angle_alpha   90.00
_cell.angle_beta   90.00
_cell.angle_gamma   90.00
#
_symmetry.space_group_name_H-M   'P 1'
#
loop_
_entity.id
_entity.type
_entity.pdbx_description
1 polymer ?
#
loop_
_entity_poly.entity_id
_entity_poly.type
_entity_poly.pdbx_seq_one_letter_code
_entity_poly.pdbx_strand_id
1 'polypeptide(L)'
;MRPAFEALWNLDLAFADVVATTTDAALGAIRMAWWRERLEDLGADGGAPAEPRLKAVETELIARRISGAELSKLEDAWLPMLEPFPWDKTVLEGFRLRGRILFGVGAQLLDAEAKDAKAAGVLWSLVDGATHCSDAASRAALCTAARGALRHVPRRLPTKIRPLTILAALAAYDLRPGGRLGRVGVALAHRLRGTMPQS
;
A
#
# COMPACT_ATOMS: atom_id res chain seq x y z
N MET A 1 -2.84 13.29 13.38
CA MET A 1 -2.24 12.70 12.15
C MET A 1 -1.88 11.21 12.34
N ARG A 2 -1.14 10.82 13.39
CA ARG A 2 -0.78 9.41 13.63
C ARG A 2 -1.98 8.44 13.61
N PRO A 3 -3.12 8.68 14.31
CA PRO A 3 -4.27 7.77 14.25
C PRO A 3 -4.83 7.56 12.85
N ALA A 4 -4.82 8.60 11.99
CA ALA A 4 -5.30 8.46 10.61
C ALA A 4 -4.40 7.52 9.77
N PHE A 5 -3.08 7.60 9.94
CA PHE A 5 -2.17 6.64 9.30
C PHE A 5 -2.34 5.22 9.87
N GLU A 6 -2.53 5.09 11.19
CA GLU A 6 -2.82 3.78 11.81
C GLU A 6 -4.12 3.18 11.25
N ALA A 7 -5.17 3.97 11.08
CA ALA A 7 -6.43 3.52 10.46
C ALA A 7 -6.22 3.06 9.01
N LEU A 8 -5.48 3.84 8.21
CA LEU A 8 -5.17 3.50 6.81
C LEU A 8 -4.40 2.17 6.69
N TRP A 9 -3.33 2.01 7.48
CA TRP A 9 -2.52 0.78 7.45
C TRP A 9 -3.27 -0.43 8.02
N ASN A 10 -4.09 -0.25 9.06
CA ASN A 10 -4.93 -1.32 9.62
C ASN A 10 -6.02 -1.76 8.65
N LEU A 11 -6.53 -0.85 7.81
CA LEU A 11 -7.44 -1.22 6.73
C LEU A 11 -6.74 -2.08 5.68
N ASP A 12 -5.55 -1.71 5.23
CA ASP A 12 -4.75 -2.52 4.31
C ASP A 12 -4.45 -3.92 4.89
N LEU A 13 -4.11 -3.98 6.17
CA LEU A 13 -3.91 -5.25 6.89
C LEU A 13 -5.19 -6.09 6.97
N ALA A 14 -6.38 -5.48 6.99
CA ALA A 14 -7.62 -6.25 6.97
C ALA A 14 -7.77 -7.08 5.68
N PHE A 15 -7.42 -6.50 4.54
CA PHE A 15 -7.40 -7.23 3.26
C PHE A 15 -6.27 -8.27 3.22
N ALA A 16 -5.09 -7.94 3.75
CA ALA A 16 -3.99 -8.90 3.86
C ALA A 16 -4.39 -10.12 4.72
N ASP A 17 -5.12 -9.90 5.83
CA ASP A 17 -5.65 -10.97 6.69
C ASP A 17 -6.65 -11.87 5.94
N VAL A 18 -7.46 -11.30 5.02
CA VAL A 18 -8.35 -12.11 4.18
C VAL A 18 -7.54 -13.06 3.30
N VAL A 19 -6.51 -12.56 2.61
CA VAL A 19 -5.64 -13.40 1.76
C VAL A 19 -4.91 -14.45 2.59
N ALA A 20 -4.33 -14.06 3.73
CA ALA A 20 -3.51 -14.95 4.56
C ALA A 20 -4.30 -16.07 5.23
N THR A 21 -5.59 -15.84 5.52
CA THR A 21 -6.42 -16.79 6.30
C THR A 21 -7.46 -17.55 5.48
N THR A 22 -7.53 -17.28 4.17
CA THR A 22 -8.52 -17.90 3.28
C THR A 22 -7.87 -19.01 2.46
N THR A 23 -8.45 -20.19 2.53
CA THR A 23 -8.04 -21.38 1.75
C THR A 23 -8.91 -21.58 0.50
N ASP A 24 -10.06 -20.91 0.41
CA ASP A 24 -11.00 -20.94 -0.70
C ASP A 24 -11.14 -19.54 -1.30
N ALA A 25 -10.73 -19.38 -2.57
CA ALA A 25 -10.74 -18.08 -3.23
C ALA A 25 -12.14 -17.44 -3.31
N ALA A 26 -13.21 -18.26 -3.48
CA ALA A 26 -14.58 -17.74 -3.52
C ALA A 26 -15.01 -17.17 -2.17
N LEU A 27 -14.67 -17.84 -1.07
CA LEU A 27 -14.92 -17.31 0.28
C LEU A 27 -14.08 -16.05 0.56
N GLY A 28 -12.86 -16.01 0.06
CA GLY A 28 -12.00 -14.82 0.13
C GLY A 28 -12.64 -13.63 -0.59
N ALA A 29 -13.12 -13.85 -1.81
CA ALA A 29 -13.79 -12.82 -2.60
C ALA A 29 -15.06 -12.28 -1.91
N ILE A 30 -15.89 -13.15 -1.30
CA ILE A 30 -17.06 -12.73 -0.52
C ILE A 30 -16.65 -11.85 0.67
N ARG A 31 -15.59 -12.21 1.39
CA ARG A 31 -15.08 -11.41 2.52
C ARG A 31 -14.55 -10.06 2.06
N MET A 32 -13.86 -9.99 0.92
CA MET A 32 -13.38 -8.72 0.34
C MET A 32 -14.54 -7.85 -0.14
N ALA A 33 -15.54 -8.43 -0.79
CA ALA A 33 -16.75 -7.72 -1.20
C ALA A 33 -17.49 -7.10 0.00
N TRP A 34 -17.56 -7.83 1.12
CA TRP A 34 -18.13 -7.27 2.37
C TRP A 34 -17.36 -6.01 2.84
N TRP A 35 -16.01 -6.04 2.81
CA TRP A 35 -15.20 -4.87 3.14
C TRP A 35 -15.47 -3.69 2.20
N ARG A 36 -15.52 -3.95 0.88
CA ARG A 36 -15.84 -2.94 -0.12
C ARG A 36 -17.18 -2.27 0.17
N GLU A 37 -18.26 -3.07 0.31
CA GLU A 37 -19.59 -2.56 0.58
C GLU A 37 -19.65 -1.71 1.86
N ARG A 38 -19.02 -2.20 2.94
CA ARG A 38 -18.98 -1.43 4.20
C ARG A 38 -18.21 -0.12 4.06
N LEU A 39 -17.12 -0.10 3.30
CA LEU A 39 -16.36 1.14 3.03
C LEU A 39 -17.18 2.13 2.18
N GLU A 40 -17.91 1.66 1.18
CA GLU A 40 -18.77 2.50 0.34
C GLU A 40 -19.92 3.12 1.15
N ASP A 41 -20.46 2.39 2.11
CA ASP A 41 -21.52 2.84 3.00
C ASP A 41 -21.04 3.86 4.08
N LEU A 42 -19.71 3.98 4.32
CA LEU A 42 -19.21 4.93 5.31
C LEU A 42 -19.48 6.38 4.90
N GLY A 43 -20.01 7.13 5.83
CA GLY A 43 -20.42 8.52 5.62
C GLY A 43 -21.87 8.67 5.16
N ALA A 44 -22.60 7.59 4.90
CA ALA A 44 -24.03 7.57 4.80
C ALA A 44 -24.69 7.49 6.19
N ASP A 45 -26.00 7.72 6.27
CA ASP A 45 -26.74 7.88 7.54
C ASP A 45 -26.70 6.71 8.54
N GLY A 46 -26.04 5.58 8.20
CA GLY A 46 -26.03 4.36 9.00
C GLY A 46 -24.81 4.15 9.93
N GLY A 47 -23.75 4.92 9.77
CA GLY A 47 -22.49 4.76 10.55
C GLY A 47 -21.76 3.43 10.33
N ALA A 48 -20.54 3.32 10.86
CA ALA A 48 -19.74 2.11 10.77
C ALA A 48 -20.34 0.96 11.61
N PRO A 49 -20.36 -0.29 11.10
CA PRO A 49 -20.73 -1.46 11.89
C PRO A 49 -19.77 -1.66 13.08
N ALA A 50 -20.08 -2.62 13.98
CA ALA A 50 -19.29 -2.88 15.19
C ALA A 50 -17.90 -3.52 14.92
N GLU A 51 -17.29 -3.22 13.78
CA GLU A 51 -15.94 -3.64 13.39
C GLU A 51 -14.94 -2.53 13.73
N PRO A 52 -13.92 -2.80 14.57
CA PRO A 52 -13.02 -1.76 15.08
C PRO A 52 -12.25 -0.99 13.99
N ARG A 53 -11.82 -1.67 12.93
CA ARG A 53 -11.06 -1.05 11.82
C ARG A 53 -11.96 -0.12 11.00
N LEU A 54 -13.24 -0.48 10.75
CA LEU A 54 -14.20 0.39 10.06
C LEU A 54 -14.54 1.62 10.90
N LYS A 55 -14.69 1.47 12.22
CA LYS A 55 -14.87 2.62 13.12
C LYS A 55 -13.67 3.56 13.10
N ALA A 56 -12.45 3.01 13.08
CA ALA A 56 -11.25 3.84 12.97
C ALA A 56 -11.18 4.54 11.60
N VAL A 57 -11.57 3.88 10.51
CA VAL A 57 -11.67 4.49 9.18
C VAL A 57 -12.69 5.63 9.19
N GLU A 58 -13.87 5.43 9.75
CA GLU A 58 -14.91 6.44 9.83
C GLU A 58 -14.42 7.69 10.60
N THR A 59 -13.90 7.49 11.82
CA THR A 59 -13.46 8.59 12.69
C THR A 59 -12.20 9.29 12.22
N GLU A 60 -11.28 8.57 11.58
CA GLU A 60 -9.95 9.09 11.25
C GLU A 60 -9.74 9.43 9.78
N LEU A 61 -10.46 8.77 8.86
CA LEU A 61 -10.30 8.99 7.43
C LEU A 61 -11.50 9.73 6.83
N ILE A 62 -12.72 9.21 7.01
CA ILE A 62 -13.93 9.84 6.46
C ILE A 62 -14.13 11.25 7.06
N ALA A 63 -13.92 11.43 8.36
CA ALA A 63 -13.95 12.74 9.01
C ALA A 63 -12.94 13.74 8.43
N ARG A 64 -11.88 13.27 7.75
CA ARG A 64 -10.89 14.10 7.03
C ARG A 64 -11.16 14.16 5.53
N ARG A 65 -12.37 13.86 5.10
CA ARG A 65 -12.82 13.90 3.70
C ARG A 65 -12.11 12.91 2.77
N ILE A 66 -11.56 11.82 3.31
CA ILE A 66 -11.15 10.69 2.50
C ILE A 66 -12.41 9.90 2.15
N SER A 67 -12.64 9.66 0.86
CA SER A 67 -13.84 8.99 0.39
C SER A 67 -13.82 7.49 0.70
N GLY A 68 -14.93 6.97 1.23
CA GLY A 68 -15.13 5.52 1.37
C GLY A 68 -15.02 4.78 0.03
N ALA A 69 -15.53 5.39 -1.05
CA ALA A 69 -15.40 4.87 -2.41
C ALA A 69 -13.95 4.91 -2.96
N GLU A 70 -13.05 5.74 -2.43
CA GLU A 70 -11.61 5.66 -2.75
C GLU A 70 -10.95 4.49 -1.99
N LEU A 71 -11.32 4.30 -0.74
CA LEU A 71 -10.80 3.22 0.12
C LEU A 71 -11.31 1.85 -0.33
N SER A 72 -12.54 1.75 -0.81
CA SER A 72 -13.13 0.49 -1.27
C SER A 72 -12.37 -0.14 -2.45
N LYS A 73 -11.68 0.67 -3.26
CA LYS A 73 -10.79 0.19 -4.34
C LYS A 73 -9.61 -0.66 -3.87
N LEU A 74 -9.37 -0.73 -2.55
CA LEU A 74 -8.41 -1.70 -2.00
C LEU A 74 -8.87 -3.14 -2.25
N GLU A 75 -10.17 -3.40 -2.39
CA GLU A 75 -10.66 -4.72 -2.82
C GLU A 75 -10.08 -5.10 -4.19
N ASP A 76 -10.23 -4.24 -5.20
CA ASP A 76 -9.69 -4.47 -6.54
C ASP A 76 -8.18 -4.73 -6.52
N ALA A 77 -7.47 -4.10 -5.58
CA ALA A 77 -6.03 -4.26 -5.43
C ALA A 77 -5.65 -5.63 -4.81
N TRP A 78 -6.44 -6.11 -3.85
CA TRP A 78 -6.13 -7.32 -3.09
C TRP A 78 -6.77 -8.59 -3.68
N LEU A 79 -7.91 -8.48 -4.37
CA LEU A 79 -8.67 -9.61 -4.93
C LEU A 79 -7.82 -10.54 -5.81
N PRO A 80 -6.95 -10.05 -6.71
CA PRO A 80 -6.10 -10.92 -7.52
C PRO A 80 -5.11 -11.76 -6.71
N MET A 81 -4.80 -11.38 -5.47
CA MET A 81 -3.87 -12.12 -4.62
C MET A 81 -4.47 -13.40 -4.01
N LEU A 82 -5.77 -13.65 -4.22
CA LEU A 82 -6.42 -14.92 -3.90
C LEU A 82 -6.10 -16.02 -4.92
N GLU A 83 -5.58 -15.66 -6.11
CA GLU A 83 -5.20 -16.60 -7.14
C GLU A 83 -3.96 -17.41 -6.73
N PRO A 84 -3.91 -18.69 -7.15
CA PRO A 84 -2.77 -19.56 -6.84
C PRO A 84 -1.48 -19.09 -7.52
N PHE A 85 -0.35 -19.50 -6.99
CA PHE A 85 0.96 -19.31 -7.62
C PHE A 85 1.13 -20.21 -8.87
N PRO A 86 1.95 -19.78 -9.85
CA PRO A 86 2.66 -18.50 -9.91
C PRO A 86 1.73 -17.35 -10.31
N TRP A 87 1.94 -16.20 -9.68
CA TRP A 87 1.17 -15.00 -9.94
C TRP A 87 1.44 -14.39 -11.32
N ASP A 88 0.40 -13.97 -11.98
CA ASP A 88 0.44 -13.34 -13.30
C ASP A 88 0.53 -11.80 -13.25
N LYS A 89 0.39 -11.17 -14.43
CA LYS A 89 0.39 -9.69 -14.54
C LYS A 89 -0.76 -9.03 -13.77
N THR A 90 -1.89 -9.72 -13.58
CA THR A 90 -3.05 -9.16 -12.90
C THR A 90 -2.74 -8.90 -11.42
N VAL A 91 -2.06 -9.85 -10.77
CA VAL A 91 -1.60 -9.68 -9.39
C VAL A 91 -0.57 -8.55 -9.28
N LEU A 92 0.35 -8.42 -10.26
CA LEU A 92 1.30 -7.31 -10.26
C LEU A 92 0.60 -5.95 -10.36
N GLU A 93 -0.48 -5.85 -11.17
CA GLU A 93 -1.29 -4.62 -11.23
C GLU A 93 -2.04 -4.39 -9.91
N GLY A 94 -2.50 -5.43 -9.23
CA GLY A 94 -3.07 -5.35 -7.89
C GLY A 94 -2.09 -4.67 -6.90
N PHE A 95 -0.83 -5.12 -6.84
CA PHE A 95 0.19 -4.46 -6.02
C PHE A 95 0.43 -3.00 -6.42
N ARG A 96 0.45 -2.69 -7.73
CA ARG A 96 0.59 -1.30 -8.18
C ARG A 96 -0.60 -0.45 -7.74
N LEU A 97 -1.82 -0.96 -7.85
CA LEU A 97 -3.04 -0.26 -7.43
C LEU A 97 -3.04 -0.04 -5.91
N ARG A 98 -2.71 -1.07 -5.11
CA ARG A 98 -2.56 -0.96 -3.65
C ARG A 98 -1.63 0.19 -3.26
N GLY A 99 -0.43 0.21 -3.86
CA GLY A 99 0.55 1.27 -3.58
C GLY A 99 0.04 2.67 -3.96
N ARG A 100 -0.64 2.80 -5.11
CA ARG A 100 -1.25 4.07 -5.53
C ARG A 100 -2.33 4.56 -4.57
N ILE A 101 -3.20 3.67 -4.09
CA ILE A 101 -4.27 4.04 -3.16
C ILE A 101 -3.68 4.47 -1.82
N LEU A 102 -2.89 3.63 -1.18
CA LEU A 102 -2.33 3.89 0.16
C LEU A 102 -1.50 5.17 0.21
N PHE A 103 -0.62 5.36 -0.77
CA PHE A 103 0.22 6.55 -0.81
C PHE A 103 -0.51 7.78 -1.35
N GLY A 104 -1.54 7.59 -2.17
CA GLY A 104 -2.45 8.67 -2.58
C GLY A 104 -3.21 9.24 -1.40
N VAL A 105 -3.88 8.39 -0.63
CA VAL A 105 -4.57 8.76 0.62
C VAL A 105 -3.59 9.33 1.65
N GLY A 106 -2.42 8.70 1.81
CA GLY A 106 -1.38 9.22 2.69
C GLY A 106 -0.90 10.63 2.32
N ALA A 107 -0.82 10.96 1.01
CA ALA A 107 -0.49 12.32 0.55
C ALA A 107 -1.63 13.30 0.84
N GLN A 108 -2.89 12.91 0.66
CA GLN A 108 -4.06 13.73 1.04
C GLN A 108 -4.04 14.05 2.54
N LEU A 109 -3.77 13.06 3.39
CA LEU A 109 -3.62 13.25 4.83
C LEU A 109 -2.50 14.25 5.20
N LEU A 110 -1.45 14.34 4.37
CA LEU A 110 -0.33 15.27 4.55
C LEU A 110 -0.57 16.63 3.86
N ASP A 111 -1.76 16.85 3.28
CA ASP A 111 -2.06 18.03 2.47
C ASP A 111 -0.97 18.27 1.40
N ALA A 112 -0.67 17.22 0.64
CA ALA A 112 0.38 17.21 -0.37
C ALA A 112 -0.11 16.67 -1.70
N GLU A 113 0.59 17.05 -2.78
CA GLU A 113 0.31 16.51 -4.12
C GLU A 113 0.61 15.00 -4.17
N ALA A 114 -0.33 14.23 -4.73
CA ALA A 114 -0.29 12.77 -4.68
C ALA A 114 0.61 12.12 -5.73
N LYS A 115 0.99 12.81 -6.82
CA LYS A 115 1.70 12.23 -7.98
C LYS A 115 2.95 11.45 -7.57
N ASP A 116 3.87 12.12 -6.90
CA ASP A 116 5.16 11.52 -6.51
C ASP A 116 5.00 10.49 -5.39
N ALA A 117 4.04 10.72 -4.49
CA ALA A 117 3.70 9.75 -3.46
C ALA A 117 3.16 8.46 -4.07
N LYS A 118 2.24 8.53 -5.04
CA LYS A 118 1.69 7.36 -5.75
C LYS A 118 2.79 6.57 -6.46
N ALA A 119 3.75 7.24 -7.11
CA ALA A 119 4.88 6.57 -7.74
C ALA A 119 5.76 5.82 -6.71
N ALA A 120 6.03 6.45 -5.58
CA ALA A 120 6.75 5.85 -4.47
C ALA A 120 5.98 4.66 -3.85
N GLY A 121 4.66 4.77 -3.75
CA GLY A 121 3.78 3.72 -3.26
C GLY A 121 3.79 2.46 -4.13
N VAL A 122 3.79 2.63 -5.45
CA VAL A 122 3.93 1.51 -6.40
C VAL A 122 5.22 0.74 -6.14
N LEU A 123 6.34 1.43 -6.00
CA LEU A 123 7.63 0.80 -5.70
C LEU A 123 7.57 0.03 -4.38
N TRP A 124 7.09 0.70 -3.32
CA TRP A 124 6.99 0.08 -1.99
C TRP A 124 6.12 -1.17 -2.01
N SER A 125 4.94 -1.11 -2.59
CA SER A 125 3.98 -2.21 -2.58
C SER A 125 4.50 -3.44 -3.33
N LEU A 126 5.21 -3.27 -4.45
CA LEU A 126 5.83 -4.38 -5.18
C LEU A 126 6.96 -5.05 -4.37
N VAL A 127 7.76 -4.27 -3.65
CA VAL A 127 8.83 -4.81 -2.80
C VAL A 127 8.26 -5.49 -1.57
N ASP A 128 7.23 -4.90 -0.96
CA ASP A 128 6.50 -5.48 0.16
C ASP A 128 5.90 -6.84 -0.24
N GLY A 129 5.22 -6.91 -1.40
CA GLY A 129 4.73 -8.16 -1.96
C GLY A 129 5.83 -9.19 -2.19
N ALA A 130 6.96 -8.80 -2.75
CA ALA A 130 8.10 -9.69 -2.96
C ALA A 130 8.67 -10.25 -1.63
N THR A 131 8.63 -9.45 -0.56
CA THR A 131 9.13 -9.84 0.76
C THR A 131 8.23 -10.91 1.42
N HIS A 132 6.93 -10.84 1.18
CA HIS A 132 5.94 -11.76 1.77
C HIS A 132 5.56 -12.91 0.83
N CYS A 133 6.03 -12.92 -0.43
CA CYS A 133 5.75 -13.97 -1.39
C CYS A 133 6.60 -15.22 -1.16
N SER A 134 5.96 -16.38 -1.00
CA SER A 134 6.63 -17.68 -0.83
C SER A 134 7.11 -18.28 -2.16
N ASP A 135 6.41 -18.01 -3.28
CA ASP A 135 6.76 -18.52 -4.60
C ASP A 135 7.94 -17.77 -5.22
N ALA A 136 8.97 -18.51 -5.66
CA ALA A 136 10.19 -17.92 -6.17
C ALA A 136 9.99 -17.20 -7.52
N ALA A 137 9.14 -17.72 -8.41
CA ALA A 137 8.88 -17.13 -9.72
C ALA A 137 8.11 -15.81 -9.58
N SER A 138 7.05 -15.80 -8.76
CA SER A 138 6.26 -14.61 -8.44
C SER A 138 7.10 -13.53 -7.75
N ARG A 139 7.96 -13.93 -6.80
CA ARG A 139 8.92 -13.02 -6.14
C ARG A 139 9.86 -12.37 -7.14
N ALA A 140 10.42 -13.14 -8.07
CA ALA A 140 11.31 -12.61 -9.11
C ALA A 140 10.59 -11.63 -10.04
N ALA A 141 9.34 -11.93 -10.42
CA ALA A 141 8.49 -11.04 -11.21
C ALA A 141 8.21 -9.72 -10.48
N LEU A 142 7.83 -9.77 -9.19
CA LEU A 142 7.62 -8.59 -8.34
C LEU A 142 8.90 -7.74 -8.21
N CYS A 143 10.06 -8.35 -7.98
CA CYS A 143 11.33 -7.63 -7.93
C CYS A 143 11.67 -6.96 -9.26
N THR A 144 11.40 -7.61 -10.39
CA THR A 144 11.60 -7.04 -11.73
C THR A 144 10.69 -5.85 -11.96
N ALA A 145 9.39 -6.00 -11.62
CA ALA A 145 8.43 -4.92 -11.70
C ALA A 145 8.81 -3.73 -10.79
N ALA A 146 9.31 -4.00 -9.57
CA ALA A 146 9.78 -2.98 -8.64
C ALA A 146 10.98 -2.18 -9.17
N ARG A 147 11.96 -2.85 -9.82
CA ARG A 147 13.07 -2.16 -10.50
C ARG A 147 12.58 -1.26 -11.63
N GLY A 148 11.57 -1.70 -12.37
CA GLY A 148 10.88 -0.88 -13.37
C GLY A 148 10.20 0.35 -12.73
N ALA A 149 9.48 0.15 -11.64
CA ALA A 149 8.79 1.22 -10.91
C ALA A 149 9.75 2.27 -10.33
N LEU A 150 10.92 1.85 -9.83
CA LEU A 150 11.94 2.76 -9.28
C LEU A 150 12.36 3.86 -10.28
N ARG A 151 12.38 3.56 -11.58
CA ARG A 151 12.74 4.54 -12.63
C ARG A 151 11.76 5.70 -12.74
N HIS A 152 10.53 5.52 -12.26
CA HIS A 152 9.46 6.54 -12.28
C HIS A 152 9.38 7.33 -10.97
N VAL A 153 10.15 6.95 -9.95
CA VAL A 153 10.21 7.70 -8.69
C VAL A 153 11.26 8.81 -8.82
N PRO A 154 10.92 10.08 -8.55
CA PRO A 154 11.88 11.18 -8.59
C PRO A 154 13.07 10.93 -7.66
N ARG A 155 14.25 11.38 -8.07
CA ARG A 155 15.49 11.24 -7.26
C ARG A 155 15.41 11.98 -5.93
N ARG A 156 14.58 13.02 -5.85
CA ARG A 156 14.29 13.76 -4.63
C ARG A 156 12.80 13.96 -4.49
N LEU A 157 12.29 13.70 -3.29
CA LEU A 157 10.87 13.81 -2.97
C LEU A 157 10.61 15.03 -2.07
N PRO A 158 9.46 15.71 -2.28
CA PRO A 158 9.04 16.88 -1.52
C PRO A 158 9.01 16.63 -0.01
N THR A 159 9.33 17.64 0.78
CA THR A 159 9.44 17.53 2.25
C THR A 159 8.15 17.02 2.90
N LYS A 160 6.98 17.48 2.44
CA LYS A 160 5.68 17.10 3.01
C LYS A 160 5.44 15.57 2.97
N ILE A 161 5.84 14.89 1.90
CA ILE A 161 5.58 13.44 1.73
C ILE A 161 6.70 12.54 2.24
N ARG A 162 7.84 13.08 2.70
CA ARG A 162 8.98 12.26 3.18
C ARG A 162 8.64 11.31 4.33
N PRO A 163 7.78 11.68 5.30
CA PRO A 163 7.38 10.74 6.35
C PRO A 163 6.72 9.47 5.81
N LEU A 164 5.96 9.59 4.72
CA LEU A 164 5.30 8.49 4.05
C LEU A 164 6.28 7.73 3.13
N THR A 165 7.02 8.46 2.31
CA THR A 165 7.87 7.88 1.25
C THR A 165 9.19 7.29 1.74
N ILE A 166 9.47 7.39 3.05
CA ILE A 166 10.60 6.67 3.68
C ILE A 166 10.49 5.15 3.47
N LEU A 167 9.27 4.61 3.43
CA LEU A 167 9.01 3.20 3.15
C LEU A 167 9.50 2.83 1.74
N ALA A 168 9.23 3.69 0.75
CA ALA A 168 9.72 3.48 -0.61
C ALA A 168 11.24 3.63 -0.74
N ALA A 169 11.86 4.53 0.04
CA ALA A 169 13.32 4.66 0.06
C ALA A 169 13.99 3.41 0.64
N LEU A 170 13.40 2.82 1.68
CA LEU A 170 13.86 1.55 2.23
C LEU A 170 13.65 0.40 1.26
N ALA A 171 12.48 0.35 0.60
CA ALA A 171 12.19 -0.64 -0.44
C ALA A 171 13.19 -0.56 -1.61
N ALA A 172 13.50 0.65 -2.10
CA ALA A 172 14.51 0.85 -3.14
C ALA A 172 15.90 0.35 -2.71
N TYR A 173 16.24 0.53 -1.44
CA TYR A 173 17.49 0.04 -0.88
C TYR A 173 17.53 -1.50 -0.83
N ASP A 174 16.43 -2.14 -0.45
CA ASP A 174 16.33 -3.60 -0.32
C ASP A 174 16.40 -4.34 -1.67
N LEU A 175 16.16 -3.64 -2.79
CA LEU A 175 16.35 -4.18 -4.15
C LEU A 175 17.83 -4.35 -4.53
N ARG A 176 18.77 -3.82 -3.73
CA ARG A 176 20.22 -3.91 -3.99
C ARG A 176 20.80 -5.19 -3.41
N PRO A 177 21.74 -5.85 -4.11
CA PRO A 177 22.49 -6.96 -3.53
C PRO A 177 23.29 -6.49 -2.30
N GLY A 178 23.15 -7.17 -1.18
CA GLY A 178 23.94 -6.90 0.04
C GLY A 178 23.50 -5.72 0.91
N GLY A 179 22.33 -5.14 0.65
CA GLY A 179 21.88 -3.86 1.19
C GLY A 179 21.51 -3.73 2.67
N ARG A 180 21.72 -4.72 3.54
CA ARG A 180 21.16 -4.68 4.91
C ARG A 180 21.82 -3.70 5.90
N LEU A 181 23.09 -3.36 5.73
CA LEU A 181 23.86 -2.57 6.72
C LEU A 181 23.66 -1.05 6.65
N GLY A 182 22.97 -0.54 5.63
CA GLY A 182 22.81 0.90 5.41
C GLY A 182 21.38 1.46 5.56
N ARG A 183 20.36 0.66 5.98
CA ARG A 183 18.96 1.10 6.08
C ARG A 183 18.77 2.37 6.91
N VAL A 184 19.44 2.49 8.05
CA VAL A 184 19.37 3.67 8.91
C VAL A 184 19.92 4.92 8.19
N GLY A 185 21.04 4.78 7.49
CA GLY A 185 21.62 5.86 6.70
C GLY A 185 20.69 6.31 5.56
N VAL A 186 20.05 5.37 4.86
CA VAL A 186 19.06 5.66 3.83
C VAL A 186 17.86 6.40 4.41
N ALA A 187 17.30 5.92 5.52
CA ALA A 187 16.18 6.55 6.18
C ALA A 187 16.51 7.99 6.61
N LEU A 188 17.69 8.22 7.18
CA LEU A 188 18.14 9.54 7.60
C LEU A 188 18.37 10.48 6.40
N ALA A 189 19.04 10.01 5.36
CA ALA A 189 19.28 10.77 4.13
C ALA A 189 17.95 11.15 3.44
N HIS A 190 17.01 10.21 3.39
CA HIS A 190 15.68 10.47 2.85
C HIS A 190 14.92 11.50 3.70
N ARG A 191 14.91 11.33 5.01
CA ARG A 191 14.24 12.26 5.93
C ARG A 191 14.77 13.69 5.78
N LEU A 192 16.08 13.87 5.72
CA LEU A 192 16.73 15.18 5.65
C LEU A 192 16.68 15.79 4.25
N ARG A 193 16.95 15.03 3.21
CA ARG A 193 17.19 15.52 1.85
C ARG A 193 16.13 15.06 0.84
N GLY A 194 15.28 14.10 1.19
CA GLY A 194 14.30 13.47 0.30
C GLY A 194 14.93 12.58 -0.77
N THR A 195 16.20 12.19 -0.62
CA THR A 195 16.91 11.40 -1.63
C THR A 195 16.40 9.97 -1.71
N MET A 196 16.21 9.48 -2.93
CA MET A 196 15.89 8.08 -3.22
C MET A 196 17.15 7.34 -3.63
N PRO A 197 17.39 6.11 -3.10
CA PRO A 197 18.44 5.25 -3.60
C PRO A 197 18.23 4.95 -5.09
N GLN A 198 19.29 5.05 -5.88
CA GLN A 198 19.27 4.67 -7.29
C GLN A 198 19.82 3.24 -7.44
N SER A 199 19.28 2.49 -8.41
CA SER A 199 19.78 1.14 -8.76
C SER A 199 21.22 1.17 -9.25
#